data_be1d88c656b75074acd42313defcaffb
#
_entry.id   be1d88c656b75074acd42313defcaffb
#
_cell.length_a   1.000
_cell.length_b   1.000
_cell.length_c   1.000
_cell.angle_alpha   90.00
_cell.angle_beta   90.00
_cell.angle_gamma   90.00
#
_symmetry.space_group_name_H-M   'P 1'
#
loop_
_entity.id
_entity.type
_entity.pdbx_description
1 polymer ?
#
loop_
_entity_poly.entity_id
_entity_poly.type
_entity_poly.pdbx_seq_one_letter_code
_entity_poly.pdbx_strand_id
1 'polypeptide(L)'
;MNYTESYHLPQWVKDDRIMMEDFNQMCRDMEAGLKKTASDAAAETASGVKSAADAAAQAQKTANSALSKADAAFSPSNFPYVLGTYVGNGSTLTVSLGFTPRFVIVAHQYSADTSAGTWAIGFAMAGMGVNAQGLTVGSGSFTVSHLVANNRVLAPQINTNGTTYAYIAFR
;
A
#
# COMPACT_ATOMS: atom_id res chain seq x y z
N MET A 1 -23.78 -68.17 17.26
CA MET A 1 -24.01 -66.84 16.66
C MET A 1 -22.67 -66.21 16.35
N ASN A 2 -22.47 -65.76 15.13
CA ASN A 2 -21.25 -65.05 14.72
C ASN A 2 -21.53 -63.54 14.59
N TYR A 3 -20.48 -62.76 14.43
CA TYR A 3 -20.60 -61.28 14.28
C TYR A 3 -19.85 -60.79 13.05
N THR A 4 -20.33 -59.71 12.42
CA THR A 4 -19.62 -59.05 11.33
C THR A 4 -18.37 -58.34 11.86
N GLU A 5 -17.28 -58.32 11.07
CA GLU A 5 -15.98 -57.77 11.47
C GLU A 5 -16.04 -56.25 11.76
N SER A 6 -16.72 -55.49 10.91
CA SER A 6 -16.65 -54.02 10.98
C SER A 6 -17.64 -53.41 12.01
N TYR A 7 -18.84 -53.94 12.10
CA TYR A 7 -19.91 -53.33 12.91
C TYR A 7 -20.42 -54.25 14.01
N HIS A 8 -19.81 -55.41 14.16
CA HIS A 8 -20.14 -56.38 15.21
C HIS A 8 -21.62 -56.76 15.24
N LEU A 9 -22.24 -56.79 14.07
CA LEU A 9 -23.66 -57.16 13.91
C LEU A 9 -23.82 -58.66 13.97
N PRO A 10 -24.87 -59.18 14.63
CA PRO A 10 -25.07 -60.62 14.71
C PRO A 10 -25.29 -61.25 13.32
N GLN A 11 -24.64 -62.38 13.08
CA GLN A 11 -24.84 -63.22 11.90
C GLN A 11 -25.49 -64.51 12.38
N TRP A 12 -26.77 -64.67 12.07
CA TRP A 12 -27.50 -65.87 12.41
C TRP A 12 -27.30 -66.93 11.35
N VAL A 13 -27.11 -68.15 11.76
CA VAL A 13 -27.11 -69.35 10.92
C VAL A 13 -28.39 -70.14 11.16
N LYS A 14 -28.71 -71.10 10.23
CA LYS A 14 -30.00 -71.83 10.19
C LYS A 14 -30.39 -72.46 11.56
N ASP A 15 -29.41 -72.87 12.32
CA ASP A 15 -29.64 -73.55 13.62
C ASP A 15 -29.62 -72.59 14.85
N ASP A 16 -29.41 -71.29 14.65
CA ASP A 16 -29.42 -70.29 15.69
C ASP A 16 -30.89 -70.00 16.12
N ARG A 17 -31.14 -70.01 17.40
CA ARG A 17 -32.38 -69.54 17.97
C ARG A 17 -32.32 -68.00 18.13
N ILE A 18 -33.02 -67.25 17.27
CA ILE A 18 -33.11 -65.82 17.37
C ILE A 18 -33.95 -65.43 18.60
N MET A 19 -33.34 -64.82 19.56
CA MET A 19 -34.03 -64.26 20.74
C MET A 19 -34.45 -62.83 20.47
N MET A 20 -35.60 -62.42 20.95
CA MET A 20 -36.07 -61.00 20.87
C MET A 20 -35.06 -60.05 21.50
N GLU A 21 -34.33 -60.48 22.52
CA GLU A 21 -33.32 -59.73 23.21
C GLU A 21 -32.08 -59.41 22.36
N ASP A 22 -31.63 -60.36 21.56
CA ASP A 22 -30.51 -60.19 20.59
C ASP A 22 -30.88 -59.18 19.53
N PHE A 23 -32.10 -59.22 19.02
CA PHE A 23 -32.59 -58.26 18.03
C PHE A 23 -32.71 -56.85 18.62
N ASN A 24 -33.28 -56.71 19.83
CA ASN A 24 -33.41 -55.47 20.52
C ASN A 24 -32.02 -54.86 20.88
N GLN A 25 -31.02 -55.70 21.22
CA GLN A 25 -29.66 -55.24 21.47
C GLN A 25 -29.02 -54.72 20.17
N MET A 26 -29.15 -55.42 19.04
CA MET A 26 -28.70 -54.96 17.76
C MET A 26 -29.27 -53.60 17.38
N CYS A 27 -30.59 -53.41 17.59
CA CYS A 27 -31.25 -52.12 17.33
C CYS A 27 -30.65 -50.98 18.19
N ARG A 28 -30.37 -51.22 19.47
CA ARG A 28 -29.73 -50.26 20.37
C ARG A 28 -28.31 -49.91 19.90
N ASP A 29 -27.51 -50.89 19.51
CA ASP A 29 -26.14 -50.72 19.08
C ASP A 29 -26.07 -49.93 17.73
N MET A 30 -27.01 -50.22 16.82
CA MET A 30 -27.16 -49.44 15.59
C MET A 30 -27.55 -47.99 15.85
N GLU A 31 -28.52 -47.75 16.73
CA GLU A 31 -28.94 -46.41 17.12
C GLU A 31 -27.76 -45.62 17.77
N ALA A 32 -27.02 -46.24 18.66
CA ALA A 32 -25.85 -45.64 19.30
C ALA A 32 -24.76 -45.29 18.27
N GLY A 33 -24.50 -46.20 17.31
CA GLY A 33 -23.56 -45.98 16.24
C GLY A 33 -23.96 -44.80 15.31
N LEU A 34 -25.24 -44.74 14.93
CA LEU A 34 -25.76 -43.64 14.13
C LEU A 34 -25.70 -42.31 14.84
N LYS A 35 -26.06 -42.27 16.13
CA LYS A 35 -25.94 -41.07 16.96
C LYS A 35 -24.47 -40.59 17.07
N LYS A 36 -23.56 -41.54 17.29
CA LYS A 36 -22.14 -41.21 17.35
C LYS A 36 -21.63 -40.63 16.00
N THR A 37 -21.94 -41.27 14.90
CA THR A 37 -21.55 -40.81 13.57
C THR A 37 -22.10 -39.41 13.27
N ALA A 38 -23.35 -39.14 13.60
CA ALA A 38 -23.95 -37.81 13.43
C ALA A 38 -23.26 -36.74 14.30
N SER A 39 -22.95 -37.10 15.56
CA SER A 39 -22.22 -36.20 16.46
C SER A 39 -20.80 -35.89 15.97
N ASP A 40 -20.07 -36.92 15.53
CA ASP A 40 -18.70 -36.75 15.03
C ASP A 40 -18.69 -35.90 13.75
N ALA A 41 -19.61 -36.12 12.81
CA ALA A 41 -19.76 -35.32 11.59
C ALA A 41 -20.13 -33.84 11.90
N ALA A 42 -20.99 -33.62 12.89
CA ALA A 42 -21.34 -32.26 13.34
C ALA A 42 -20.13 -31.54 13.96
N ALA A 43 -19.35 -32.24 14.76
CA ALA A 43 -18.13 -31.68 15.39
C ALA A 43 -17.06 -31.34 14.36
N GLU A 44 -16.85 -32.23 13.38
CA GLU A 44 -15.91 -31.98 12.27
C GLU A 44 -16.35 -30.77 11.43
N THR A 45 -17.64 -30.69 11.08
CA THR A 45 -18.19 -29.56 10.35
C THR A 45 -18.03 -28.27 11.12
N ALA A 46 -18.34 -28.24 12.42
CA ALA A 46 -18.17 -27.05 13.26
C ALA A 46 -16.70 -26.61 13.34
N SER A 47 -15.78 -27.56 13.47
CA SER A 47 -14.34 -27.29 13.47
C SER A 47 -13.87 -26.70 12.14
N GLY A 48 -14.32 -27.26 11.02
CA GLY A 48 -14.02 -26.77 9.67
C GLY A 48 -14.55 -25.34 9.45
N VAL A 49 -15.78 -25.08 9.83
CA VAL A 49 -16.39 -23.74 9.74
C VAL A 49 -15.62 -22.73 10.58
N LYS A 50 -15.25 -23.09 11.83
CA LYS A 50 -14.45 -22.23 12.69
C LYS A 50 -13.09 -21.89 12.06
N SER A 51 -12.38 -22.90 11.54
CA SER A 51 -11.08 -22.70 10.90
C SER A 51 -11.17 -21.78 9.67
N ALA A 52 -12.22 -21.94 8.87
CA ALA A 52 -12.47 -21.08 7.72
C ALA A 52 -12.78 -19.62 8.14
N ALA A 53 -13.57 -19.44 9.19
CA ALA A 53 -13.88 -18.12 9.74
C ALA A 53 -12.62 -17.41 10.30
N ASP A 54 -11.78 -18.15 11.04
CA ASP A 54 -10.52 -17.62 11.57
C ASP A 54 -9.55 -17.22 10.45
N ALA A 55 -9.45 -18.03 9.38
CA ALA A 55 -8.65 -17.72 8.20
C ALA A 55 -9.16 -16.46 7.47
N ALA A 56 -10.48 -16.34 7.29
CA ALA A 56 -11.10 -15.16 6.67
C ALA A 56 -10.85 -13.89 7.50
N ALA A 57 -10.98 -13.96 8.82
CA ALA A 57 -10.69 -12.84 9.71
C ALA A 57 -9.21 -12.40 9.63
N GLN A 58 -8.28 -13.35 9.56
CA GLN A 58 -6.86 -13.05 9.39
C GLN A 58 -6.56 -12.41 8.02
N ALA A 59 -7.16 -12.91 6.95
CA ALA A 59 -7.03 -12.33 5.62
C ALA A 59 -7.53 -10.87 5.59
N GLN A 60 -8.70 -10.62 6.20
CA GLN A 60 -9.26 -9.26 6.32
C GLN A 60 -8.34 -8.33 7.11
N LYS A 61 -7.76 -8.78 8.22
CA LYS A 61 -6.80 -8.01 9.01
C LYS A 61 -5.56 -7.65 8.18
N THR A 62 -5.06 -8.59 7.41
CA THR A 62 -3.91 -8.37 6.52
C THR A 62 -4.24 -7.34 5.44
N ALA A 63 -5.41 -7.45 4.79
CA ALA A 63 -5.88 -6.52 3.79
C ALA A 63 -6.04 -5.10 4.35
N ASN A 64 -6.65 -4.96 5.52
CA ASN A 64 -6.80 -3.65 6.19
C ASN A 64 -5.44 -3.03 6.54
N SER A 65 -4.47 -3.85 6.98
CA SER A 65 -3.11 -3.37 7.26
C SER A 65 -2.39 -2.91 5.99
N ALA A 66 -2.56 -3.62 4.88
CA ALA A 66 -2.01 -3.23 3.59
C ALA A 66 -2.64 -1.93 3.08
N LEU A 67 -3.96 -1.77 3.21
CA LEU A 67 -4.67 -0.54 2.85
C LEU A 67 -4.16 0.64 3.67
N SER A 68 -4.06 0.50 4.99
CA SER A 68 -3.54 1.56 5.87
C SER A 68 -2.11 1.98 5.51
N LYS A 69 -1.25 1.03 5.12
CA LYS A 69 0.11 1.34 4.66
C LYS A 69 0.10 2.07 3.31
N ALA A 70 -0.79 1.68 2.40
CA ALA A 70 -0.95 2.36 1.12
C ALA A 70 -1.45 3.80 1.31
N ASP A 71 -2.46 4.02 2.15
CA ASP A 71 -2.99 5.35 2.47
C ASP A 71 -1.92 6.24 3.12
N ALA A 72 -1.12 5.68 4.03
CA ALA A 72 -0.01 6.41 4.65
C ALA A 72 1.09 6.77 3.63
N ALA A 73 1.36 5.90 2.67
CA ALA A 73 2.35 6.16 1.62
C ALA A 73 1.91 7.29 0.67
N PHE A 74 0.61 7.42 0.42
CA PHE A 74 0.02 8.44 -0.44
C PHE A 74 -0.54 9.66 0.31
N SER A 75 -0.23 9.81 1.59
CA SER A 75 -0.63 11.01 2.34
C SER A 75 0.11 12.25 1.80
N PRO A 76 -0.50 13.44 1.79
CA PRO A 76 0.15 14.67 1.31
C PRO A 76 1.50 14.98 1.98
N SER A 77 1.68 14.54 3.23
CA SER A 77 2.97 14.68 3.96
C SER A 77 4.07 13.75 3.44
N ASN A 78 3.72 12.69 2.71
CA ASN A 78 4.65 11.67 2.19
C ASN A 78 4.78 11.69 0.67
N PHE A 79 4.20 12.68 -0.01
CA PHE A 79 4.47 12.83 -1.44
C PHE A 79 5.98 12.93 -1.68
N PRO A 80 6.50 12.26 -2.71
CA PRO A 80 7.91 12.30 -3.04
C PRO A 80 8.34 13.68 -3.55
N TYR A 81 7.42 14.64 -3.62
CA TYR A 81 7.65 16.00 -4.09
C TYR A 81 6.84 17.01 -3.29
N VAL A 82 7.27 18.26 -3.35
CA VAL A 82 6.55 19.43 -2.84
C VAL A 82 6.39 20.43 -3.98
N LEU A 83 5.19 20.99 -4.09
CA LEU A 83 4.88 22.11 -4.98
C LEU A 83 4.83 23.39 -4.16
N GLY A 84 5.36 24.47 -4.71
CA GLY A 84 5.29 25.77 -4.08
C GLY A 84 5.59 26.91 -5.05
N THR A 85 5.56 28.11 -4.51
CA THR A 85 5.92 29.34 -5.25
C THR A 85 6.85 30.18 -4.42
N TYR A 86 7.62 31.04 -5.07
CA TYR A 86 8.37 32.15 -4.44
C TYR A 86 8.33 33.38 -5.33
N VAL A 87 8.60 34.54 -4.73
CA VAL A 87 8.77 35.81 -5.46
C VAL A 87 10.25 36.11 -5.56
N GLY A 88 10.72 36.33 -6.77
CA GLY A 88 12.11 36.69 -7.03
C GLY A 88 12.49 38.00 -6.38
N ASN A 89 13.75 38.12 -5.96
CA ASN A 89 14.30 39.32 -5.31
C ASN A 89 15.40 40.03 -6.12
N GLY A 90 15.68 39.56 -7.33
CA GLY A 90 16.71 40.14 -8.20
C GLY A 90 18.17 39.94 -7.74
N SER A 91 18.41 39.11 -6.72
CA SER A 91 19.75 38.85 -6.16
C SER A 91 19.94 37.34 -5.95
N THR A 92 20.12 36.90 -4.71
CA THR A 92 20.15 35.49 -4.32
C THR A 92 19.05 35.24 -3.30
N LEU A 93 18.24 34.19 -3.52
CA LEU A 93 17.14 33.82 -2.66
C LEU A 93 17.23 32.35 -2.30
N THR A 94 17.14 32.04 -1.02
CA THR A 94 17.05 30.66 -0.52
C THR A 94 15.61 30.33 -0.15
N VAL A 95 15.09 29.23 -0.74
CA VAL A 95 13.75 28.70 -0.47
C VAL A 95 13.90 27.49 0.42
N SER A 96 13.38 27.58 1.65
CA SER A 96 13.40 26.48 2.62
C SER A 96 12.32 25.45 2.30
N LEU A 97 12.68 24.16 2.36
CA LEU A 97 11.80 23.03 2.05
C LEU A 97 11.55 22.13 3.26
N GLY A 98 12.42 22.20 4.29
CA GLY A 98 12.41 21.27 5.43
C GLY A 98 12.99 19.89 5.12
N PHE A 99 13.45 19.65 3.89
CA PHE A 99 14.16 18.44 3.46
C PHE A 99 15.17 18.80 2.37
N THR A 100 16.22 17.99 2.21
CA THR A 100 17.21 18.14 1.16
C THR A 100 16.66 17.59 -0.15
N PRO A 101 16.39 18.43 -1.17
CA PRO A 101 15.83 17.96 -2.41
C PRO A 101 16.87 17.20 -3.25
N ARG A 102 16.44 16.12 -3.90
CA ARG A 102 17.24 15.42 -4.90
C ARG A 102 17.17 16.09 -6.26
N PHE A 103 16.03 16.72 -6.54
CA PHE A 103 15.78 17.37 -7.83
C PHE A 103 14.82 18.53 -7.61
N VAL A 104 15.08 19.66 -8.27
CA VAL A 104 14.22 20.84 -8.25
C VAL A 104 14.05 21.34 -9.67
N ILE A 105 12.80 21.58 -10.05
CA ILE A 105 12.44 22.33 -11.26
C ILE A 105 11.82 23.66 -10.81
N VAL A 106 12.25 24.74 -11.40
CA VAL A 106 11.66 26.07 -11.23
C VAL A 106 11.15 26.53 -12.59
N ALA A 107 9.93 27.04 -12.63
CA ALA A 107 9.32 27.61 -13.82
C ALA A 107 8.72 28.98 -13.51
N HIS A 108 8.78 29.89 -14.48
CA HIS A 108 8.06 31.15 -14.40
C HIS A 108 6.56 30.91 -14.44
N GLN A 109 5.84 31.43 -13.45
CA GLN A 109 4.40 31.48 -13.50
C GLN A 109 4.00 32.58 -14.48
N TYR A 110 3.68 32.19 -15.69
CA TYR A 110 3.39 33.10 -16.77
C TYR A 110 2.08 33.87 -16.53
N SER A 111 2.19 35.19 -16.54
CA SER A 111 1.05 36.08 -16.82
C SER A 111 1.02 36.29 -18.34
N ALA A 112 -0.16 36.29 -18.94
CA ALA A 112 -0.36 36.30 -20.38
C ALA A 112 0.12 37.56 -21.13
N ASP A 113 1.07 38.29 -20.59
CA ASP A 113 1.73 39.39 -21.29
C ASP A 113 2.83 38.84 -22.22
N THR A 114 2.46 38.65 -23.45
CA THR A 114 3.22 37.96 -24.51
C THR A 114 4.32 38.79 -25.14
N SER A 115 4.66 39.95 -24.60
CA SER A 115 5.56 40.89 -25.27
C SER A 115 7.06 40.59 -25.17
N ALA A 116 7.46 39.61 -24.35
CA ALA A 116 8.84 39.16 -24.26
C ALA A 116 8.89 37.64 -24.20
N GLY A 117 9.04 36.94 -25.31
CA GLY A 117 9.09 35.48 -25.43
C GLY A 117 10.22 34.76 -24.68
N THR A 118 10.43 35.07 -23.44
CA THR A 118 11.44 34.43 -22.56
C THR A 118 10.80 33.39 -21.68
N TRP A 119 11.09 32.13 -21.94
CA TRP A 119 10.78 31.02 -21.05
C TRP A 119 11.86 30.94 -19.98
N ALA A 120 11.47 31.05 -18.71
CA ALA A 120 12.40 30.87 -17.61
C ALA A 120 12.14 29.51 -16.95
N ILE A 121 12.92 28.53 -17.30
CA ILE A 121 12.93 27.21 -16.64
C ILE A 121 14.34 26.94 -16.15
N GLY A 122 14.46 26.56 -14.87
CA GLY A 122 15.71 26.12 -14.29
C GLY A 122 15.51 24.76 -13.60
N PHE A 123 16.52 23.93 -13.60
CA PHE A 123 16.52 22.69 -12.84
C PHE A 123 17.89 22.44 -12.21
N ALA A 124 17.89 21.77 -11.06
CA ALA A 124 19.08 21.32 -10.39
C ALA A 124 18.85 19.94 -9.76
N MET A 125 19.86 19.08 -9.81
CA MET A 125 19.83 17.73 -9.25
C MET A 125 20.92 17.58 -8.17
N ALA A 126 20.56 17.12 -6.98
CA ALA A 126 21.52 16.82 -5.93
C ALA A 126 22.39 15.61 -6.31
N GLY A 127 23.69 15.68 -6.03
CA GLY A 127 24.60 14.54 -6.19
C GLY A 127 25.02 14.20 -7.62
N MET A 128 24.46 14.87 -8.64
CA MET A 128 24.79 14.60 -10.03
C MET A 128 25.67 15.69 -10.67
N GLY A 129 26.05 16.71 -9.91
CA GLY A 129 26.86 17.83 -10.44
C GLY A 129 26.17 18.66 -11.53
N VAL A 130 24.90 18.37 -11.81
CA VAL A 130 24.11 19.06 -12.83
C VAL A 130 23.30 20.14 -12.13
N ASN A 131 23.82 21.33 -12.08
CA ASN A 131 23.09 22.51 -11.65
C ASN A 131 22.80 23.37 -12.87
N ALA A 132 21.54 23.77 -13.05
CA ALA A 132 21.23 24.85 -13.98
C ALA A 132 21.92 26.12 -13.45
N GLN A 133 22.36 26.98 -14.35
CA GLN A 133 22.90 28.27 -13.95
C GLN A 133 21.87 29.03 -13.11
N GLY A 134 22.29 29.47 -11.92
CA GLY A 134 21.44 30.22 -11.00
C GLY A 134 20.51 29.39 -10.14
N LEU A 135 20.53 28.05 -10.24
CA LEU A 135 19.77 27.15 -9.36
C LEU A 135 20.68 26.10 -8.75
N THR A 136 20.72 26.04 -7.42
CA THR A 136 21.50 25.05 -6.66
C THR A 136 20.65 24.43 -5.57
N VAL A 137 20.87 23.14 -5.27
CA VAL A 137 20.25 22.45 -4.15
C VAL A 137 21.17 22.45 -2.95
N GLY A 138 20.59 22.62 -1.76
CA GLY A 138 21.31 22.66 -0.49
C GLY A 138 20.64 21.79 0.58
N SER A 139 21.23 21.72 1.76
CA SER A 139 20.63 21.03 2.89
C SER A 139 19.34 21.74 3.31
N GLY A 140 18.20 21.04 3.20
CA GLY A 140 16.91 21.58 3.60
C GLY A 140 16.31 22.65 2.68
N SER A 141 16.93 22.96 1.53
CA SER A 141 16.58 24.12 0.72
C SER A 141 17.07 24.01 -0.72
N PHE A 142 16.64 24.93 -1.56
CA PHE A 142 17.32 25.29 -2.80
C PHE A 142 17.56 26.81 -2.86
N THR A 143 18.54 27.21 -3.66
CA THR A 143 18.90 28.62 -3.83
C THR A 143 18.77 29.00 -5.30
N VAL A 144 18.12 30.11 -5.56
CA VAL A 144 18.02 30.75 -6.88
C VAL A 144 18.79 32.06 -6.88
N SER A 145 19.47 32.33 -7.99
CA SER A 145 20.24 33.57 -8.18
C SER A 145 19.78 34.30 -9.43
N HIS A 146 19.74 35.60 -9.39
CA HIS A 146 19.54 36.40 -10.56
C HIS A 146 20.83 36.40 -11.40
N LEU A 147 20.74 35.91 -12.62
CA LEU A 147 21.87 35.93 -13.58
C LEU A 147 21.59 36.91 -14.67
N VAL A 148 22.58 37.76 -14.94
CA VAL A 148 22.54 38.68 -16.09
C VAL A 148 23.09 37.93 -17.31
N ALA A 149 22.26 37.77 -18.33
CA ALA A 149 22.71 37.21 -19.58
C ALA A 149 23.80 38.08 -20.20
N ASN A 150 24.92 37.49 -20.58
CA ASN A 150 25.91 38.15 -21.41
C ASN A 150 25.80 37.59 -22.82
N ASN A 151 26.44 38.24 -23.81
CA ASN A 151 26.32 37.92 -25.24
C ASN A 151 26.70 36.46 -25.63
N ARG A 152 27.05 35.60 -24.67
CA ARG A 152 27.49 34.21 -24.88
C ARG A 152 26.73 33.17 -24.09
N VAL A 153 25.94 33.57 -23.13
CA VAL A 153 25.23 32.61 -22.23
C VAL A 153 23.80 33.08 -22.04
N LEU A 154 22.86 32.20 -22.43
CA LEU A 154 21.46 32.34 -22.08
C LEU A 154 21.32 31.95 -20.58
N ALA A 155 21.16 32.95 -19.71
CA ALA A 155 20.92 32.72 -18.30
C ALA A 155 19.42 32.56 -18.04
N PRO A 156 18.99 31.50 -17.33
CA PRO A 156 17.59 31.35 -16.98
C PRO A 156 17.19 32.46 -15.99
N GLN A 157 16.11 33.18 -16.34
CA GLN A 157 15.57 34.25 -15.53
C GLN A 157 14.66 33.67 -14.44
N ILE A 158 15.26 33.05 -13.43
CA ILE A 158 14.52 32.33 -12.36
C ILE A 158 14.47 33.11 -11.05
N ASN A 159 14.97 34.33 -10.99
CA ASN A 159 14.93 35.18 -9.79
C ASN A 159 14.85 36.68 -10.10
N THR A 160 14.07 37.07 -11.10
CA THR A 160 13.81 38.46 -11.41
C THR A 160 12.97 39.10 -10.30
N ASN A 161 13.35 40.30 -9.87
CA ASN A 161 12.66 41.00 -8.78
C ASN A 161 11.17 41.21 -9.06
N GLY A 162 10.34 40.83 -8.08
CA GLY A 162 8.88 40.98 -8.15
C GLY A 162 8.15 39.92 -9.00
N THR A 163 8.88 39.00 -9.66
CA THR A 163 8.29 37.94 -10.48
C THR A 163 8.00 36.70 -9.66
N THR A 164 6.80 36.12 -9.83
CA THR A 164 6.42 34.87 -9.16
C THR A 164 6.86 33.65 -9.98
N TYR A 165 7.49 32.71 -9.31
CA TYR A 165 7.95 31.44 -9.83
C TYR A 165 7.27 30.28 -9.12
N ALA A 166 6.91 29.25 -9.87
CA ALA A 166 6.46 27.97 -9.32
C ALA A 166 7.64 26.99 -9.27
N TYR A 167 7.61 26.08 -8.32
CA TYR A 167 8.61 25.03 -8.26
C TYR A 167 8.00 23.66 -7.90
N ILE A 168 8.69 22.62 -8.33
CA ILE A 168 8.52 21.26 -7.86
C ILE A 168 9.87 20.78 -7.33
N ALA A 169 9.87 20.30 -6.07
CA ALA A 169 11.06 19.78 -5.41
C ALA A 169 10.81 18.33 -4.99
N PHE A 170 11.64 17.40 -5.45
CA PHE A 170 11.57 15.98 -5.14
C PHE A 170 12.46 15.65 -3.92
N ARG A 171 11.96 14.74 -3.06
CA ARG A 171 12.67 14.22 -1.88
C ARG A 171 13.71 13.18 -2.24
#